data_f2f96c2a872552cde9be70f7eee747e7
#
_entry.id   f2f96c2a872552cde9be70f7eee747e7
#
_cell.length_a   1.000
_cell.length_b   1.000
_cell.length_c   1.000
_cell.angle_alpha   90.00
_cell.angle_beta   90.00
_cell.angle_gamma   90.00
#
_symmetry.space_group_name_H-M   'P 1'
#
loop_
_entity.id
_entity.type
_entity.pdbx_description
1 polymer ?
#
loop_
_entity_poly.entity_id
_entity_poly.type
_entity_poly.pdbx_seq_one_letter_code
_entity_poly.pdbx_strand_id
1 'polypeptide(L)'
;MKNPLPQNHLCSLTLLGNLVTKPDIRYQANPVIAIAEFKLATHSKWFDKAAGQYKEWTQYHTVKMIGDVVERSLLQADKGDIVLIQGFMVNSKNSNREIIHATYAHRYPKGYARSINQLHCSGKIINNVKLVTTENNRQLAEFPININFYVYSPISQELRCIDITRTVHVWGKQADYLKDTVMIGDELIIEGKLNYVNNNSKSQLIDAQHVALHKVS
;
A
#
# COMPACT_ATOMS: atom_id res chain seq x y z
N MET A 1 -32.39 -10.44 14.80
CA MET A 1 -31.50 -10.84 13.71
C MET A 1 -30.14 -10.19 13.97
N LYS A 2 -29.09 -10.96 14.23
CA LYS A 2 -27.73 -10.42 14.34
C LYS A 2 -27.33 -9.97 12.94
N ASN A 3 -27.08 -8.67 12.74
CA ASN A 3 -26.44 -8.21 11.51
C ASN A 3 -25.16 -9.03 11.31
N PRO A 4 -24.95 -9.62 10.12
CA PRO A 4 -23.68 -10.28 9.84
C PRO A 4 -22.56 -9.28 10.12
N LEU A 5 -21.52 -9.74 10.81
CA LEU A 5 -20.31 -8.93 10.99
C LEU A 5 -19.87 -8.44 9.61
N PRO A 6 -19.60 -7.15 9.45
CA PRO A 6 -19.17 -6.64 8.16
C PRO A 6 -17.91 -7.39 7.73
N GLN A 7 -17.86 -7.77 6.47
CA GLN A 7 -16.75 -8.48 5.86
C GLN A 7 -15.45 -7.69 6.08
N ASN A 8 -14.48 -8.31 6.75
CA ASN A 8 -13.22 -7.67 7.10
C ASN A 8 -12.16 -8.13 6.10
N HIS A 9 -11.88 -7.29 5.10
CA HIS A 9 -10.83 -7.57 4.13
C HIS A 9 -9.45 -7.47 4.77
N LEU A 10 -8.48 -8.18 4.22
CA LEU A 10 -7.07 -8.05 4.55
C LEU A 10 -6.51 -6.78 3.90
N CYS A 11 -5.70 -6.02 4.63
CA CYS A 11 -4.85 -4.97 4.07
C CYS A 11 -3.60 -4.84 4.92
N SER A 12 -2.51 -5.46 4.49
CA SER A 12 -1.22 -5.48 5.18
C SER A 12 -0.10 -5.09 4.23
N LEU A 13 0.72 -4.14 4.63
CA LEU A 13 1.83 -3.62 3.85
C LEU A 13 3.10 -3.62 4.68
N THR A 14 4.19 -4.11 4.09
CA THR A 14 5.55 -4.04 4.66
C THR A 14 6.46 -3.31 3.70
N LEU A 15 7.08 -2.21 4.17
CA LEU A 15 8.10 -1.47 3.42
C LEU A 15 9.41 -1.40 4.20
N LEU A 16 10.53 -1.56 3.50
CA LEU A 16 11.87 -1.21 3.97
C LEU A 16 12.49 -0.25 2.96
N GLY A 17 12.89 0.93 3.41
CA GLY A 17 13.46 1.95 2.54
C GLY A 17 14.20 3.02 3.32
N ASN A 18 14.61 4.08 2.61
CA ASN A 18 15.34 5.20 3.21
C ASN A 18 14.42 6.40 3.45
N LEU A 19 14.59 7.08 4.56
CA LEU A 19 13.93 8.36 4.82
C LEU A 19 14.41 9.43 3.83
N VAL A 20 13.47 10.05 3.13
CA VAL A 20 13.75 11.12 2.16
C VAL A 20 14.10 12.43 2.86
N THR A 21 13.43 12.67 3.98
CA THR A 21 13.62 13.84 4.86
C THR A 21 13.51 13.37 6.30
N LYS A 22 13.92 14.22 7.24
CA LYS A 22 13.62 14.04 8.66
C LYS A 22 12.10 13.95 8.84
N PRO A 23 11.56 13.01 9.66
CA PRO A 23 10.14 12.95 9.96
C PRO A 23 9.61 14.25 10.60
N ASP A 24 8.46 14.72 10.14
CA ASP A 24 7.73 15.82 10.78
C ASP A 24 6.89 15.23 11.92
N ILE A 25 7.33 15.50 13.17
CA ILE A 25 6.66 14.98 14.36
C ILE A 25 5.93 16.12 15.05
N ARG A 26 4.65 15.93 15.28
CA ARG A 26 3.75 16.87 15.95
C ARG A 26 3.02 16.17 17.08
N TYR A 27 2.58 16.94 18.06
CA TYR A 27 1.80 16.44 19.19
C TYR A 27 0.39 17.02 19.14
N GLN A 28 -0.59 16.14 19.17
CA GLN A 28 -1.98 16.53 19.41
C GLN A 28 -2.19 16.68 20.92
N ALA A 29 -2.88 17.74 21.34
CA ALA A 29 -3.29 17.92 22.74
C ALA A 29 -4.61 17.16 23.03
N ASN A 30 -4.77 16.71 24.27
CA ASN A 30 -5.98 16.14 24.87
C ASN A 30 -6.58 14.92 24.12
N PRO A 31 -6.03 13.74 24.26
CA PRO A 31 -4.79 13.40 24.97
C PRO A 31 -3.55 13.79 24.17
N VAL A 32 -2.40 13.88 24.84
CA VAL A 32 -1.12 14.12 24.14
C VAL A 32 -0.75 12.87 23.36
N ILE A 33 -0.78 12.95 22.03
CA ILE A 33 -0.48 11.85 21.13
C ILE A 33 0.50 12.34 20.06
N ALA A 34 1.61 11.64 19.91
CA ALA A 34 2.58 11.91 18.86
C ALA A 34 2.03 11.48 17.49
N ILE A 35 2.23 12.32 16.47
CA ILE A 35 1.88 12.07 15.08
C ILE A 35 3.10 12.38 14.24
N ALA A 36 3.54 11.44 13.41
CA ALA A 36 4.60 11.64 12.42
C ALA A 36 4.06 11.52 11.00
N GLU A 37 4.51 12.39 10.12
CA GLU A 37 4.37 12.25 8.66
C GLU A 37 5.75 12.29 8.03
N PHE A 38 6.06 11.33 7.16
CA PHE A 38 7.35 11.23 6.49
C PHE A 38 7.24 10.57 5.12
N LYS A 39 8.30 10.73 4.31
CA LYS A 39 8.44 10.06 3.02
C LYS A 39 9.49 8.97 3.11
N LEU A 40 9.12 7.77 2.66
CA LEU A 40 9.99 6.61 2.57
C LEU A 40 10.26 6.30 1.09
N ALA A 41 11.53 6.18 0.70
CA ALA A 41 11.94 5.79 -0.64
C ALA A 41 12.27 4.30 -0.67
N THR A 42 11.62 3.55 -1.56
CA THR A 42 11.98 2.16 -1.87
C THR A 42 12.58 2.07 -3.26
N HIS A 43 13.63 1.27 -3.41
CA HIS A 43 14.38 1.12 -4.65
C HIS A 43 14.15 -0.27 -5.24
N SER A 44 13.88 -0.33 -6.52
CA SER A 44 13.81 -1.57 -7.30
C SER A 44 14.90 -1.54 -8.36
N LYS A 45 15.62 -2.65 -8.51
CA LYS A 45 16.65 -2.81 -9.52
C LYS A 45 16.40 -4.09 -10.31
N TRP A 46 16.39 -4.00 -11.62
CA TRP A 46 16.24 -5.17 -12.49
C TRP A 46 17.13 -5.05 -13.72
N PHE A 47 17.46 -6.19 -14.31
CA PHE A 47 18.19 -6.23 -15.55
C PHE A 47 17.24 -6.16 -16.74
N ASP A 48 17.37 -5.12 -17.57
CA ASP A 48 16.64 -4.98 -18.82
C ASP A 48 17.39 -5.74 -19.92
N LYS A 49 16.85 -6.90 -20.28
CA LYS A 49 17.48 -7.77 -21.31
C LYS A 49 17.52 -7.11 -22.69
N ALA A 50 16.56 -6.25 -23.03
CA ALA A 50 16.51 -5.57 -24.32
C ALA A 50 17.57 -4.46 -24.42
N ALA A 51 17.81 -3.75 -23.33
CA ALA A 51 18.81 -2.69 -23.26
C ALA A 51 20.19 -3.18 -22.79
N GLY A 52 20.32 -4.45 -22.37
CA GLY A 52 21.56 -5.03 -21.85
C GLY A 52 22.13 -4.37 -20.60
N GLN A 53 21.29 -3.68 -19.81
CA GLN A 53 21.72 -2.90 -18.65
C GLN A 53 20.78 -3.01 -17.46
N TYR A 54 21.28 -2.69 -16.27
CA TYR A 54 20.43 -2.56 -15.09
C TYR A 54 19.65 -1.26 -15.14
N LYS A 55 18.34 -1.36 -14.86
CA LYS A 55 17.45 -0.24 -14.62
C LYS A 55 17.11 -0.15 -13.14
N GLU A 56 16.96 1.06 -12.65
CA GLU A 56 16.58 1.34 -11.27
C GLU A 56 15.32 2.23 -11.26
N TRP A 57 14.45 1.95 -10.31
CA TRP A 57 13.26 2.73 -10.10
C TRP A 57 13.11 3.02 -8.61
N THR A 58 12.83 4.27 -8.27
CA THR A 58 12.59 4.70 -6.90
C THR A 58 11.15 5.13 -6.74
N GLN A 59 10.49 4.56 -5.74
CA GLN A 59 9.14 4.94 -5.35
C GLN A 59 9.17 5.69 -4.04
N TYR A 60 8.31 6.71 -3.91
CA TYR A 60 8.21 7.57 -2.74
C TYR A 60 6.85 7.37 -2.09
N HIS A 61 6.86 6.82 -0.89
CA HIS A 61 5.67 6.52 -0.12
C HIS A 61 5.44 7.59 0.94
N THR A 62 4.23 8.16 1.01
CA THR A 62 3.83 9.03 2.13
C THR A 62 3.30 8.15 3.25
N VAL A 63 3.93 8.25 4.41
CA VAL A 63 3.63 7.44 5.58
C VAL A 63 3.21 8.33 6.72
N LYS A 64 2.14 7.95 7.42
CA LYS A 64 1.68 8.55 8.67
C LYS A 64 1.72 7.52 9.79
N MET A 65 2.19 7.93 10.96
CA MET A 65 2.19 7.14 12.18
C MET A 65 1.57 7.91 13.33
N ILE A 66 0.96 7.21 14.29
CA ILE A 66 0.26 7.83 15.43
C ILE A 66 0.52 7.00 16.69
N GLY A 67 0.79 7.69 17.80
CA GLY A 67 0.97 7.08 19.12
C GLY A 67 2.42 6.85 19.50
N ASP A 68 2.63 6.06 20.55
CA ASP A 68 3.93 5.81 21.19
C ASP A 68 4.99 5.23 20.24
N VAL A 69 4.54 4.54 19.18
CA VAL A 69 5.43 3.97 18.17
C VAL A 69 6.23 5.07 17.46
N VAL A 70 5.70 6.29 17.35
CA VAL A 70 6.40 7.46 16.78
C VAL A 70 7.62 7.80 17.62
N GLU A 71 7.45 7.95 18.93
CA GLU A 71 8.54 8.35 19.82
C GLU A 71 9.61 7.27 19.93
N ARG A 72 9.20 6.02 20.07
CA ARG A 72 10.13 4.88 20.17
C ARG A 72 10.98 4.67 18.92
N SER A 73 10.44 4.99 17.73
CA SER A 73 11.07 4.59 16.46
C SER A 73 11.62 5.76 15.65
N LEU A 74 11.02 6.96 15.76
CA LEU A 74 11.29 8.06 14.83
C LEU A 74 11.84 9.33 15.49
N LEU A 75 11.86 9.44 16.83
CA LEU A 75 12.29 10.66 17.50
C LEU A 75 13.72 11.07 17.13
N GLN A 76 14.61 10.08 16.98
CA GLN A 76 16.01 10.30 16.59
C GLN A 76 16.26 10.00 15.11
N ALA A 77 15.20 9.82 14.32
CA ALA A 77 15.36 9.49 12.92
C ALA A 77 15.73 10.73 12.09
N ASP A 78 16.59 10.52 11.09
CA ASP A 78 17.05 11.58 10.22
C ASP A 78 17.03 11.14 8.75
N LYS A 79 17.17 12.10 7.84
CA LYS A 79 17.30 11.84 6.40
C LYS A 79 18.37 10.79 6.11
N GLY A 80 18.00 9.80 5.29
CA GLY A 80 18.88 8.70 4.86
C GLY A 80 18.89 7.50 5.79
N ASP A 81 18.30 7.58 6.98
CA ASP A 81 18.11 6.40 7.83
C ASP A 81 17.22 5.37 7.13
N ILE A 82 17.53 4.09 7.37
CA ILE A 82 16.73 2.99 6.87
C ILE A 82 15.60 2.74 7.86
N VAL A 83 14.36 2.64 7.36
CA VAL A 83 13.20 2.37 8.20
C VAL A 83 12.39 1.21 7.62
N LEU A 84 12.14 0.22 8.47
CA LEU A 84 11.15 -0.84 8.24
C LEU A 84 9.83 -0.35 8.83
N ILE A 85 8.76 -0.41 8.04
CA ILE A 85 7.41 -0.16 8.51
C ILE A 85 6.49 -1.34 8.19
N GLN A 86 5.48 -1.53 9.05
CA GLN A 86 4.30 -2.34 8.76
C GLN A 86 3.06 -1.49 8.98
N GLY A 87 2.06 -1.69 8.15
CA GLY A 87 0.84 -0.89 8.19
C GLY A 87 -0.15 -1.27 7.10
N PHE A 88 -0.97 -0.31 6.69
CA PHE A 88 -2.03 -0.50 5.73
C PHE A 88 -2.29 0.78 4.91
N MET A 89 -2.97 0.64 3.78
CA MET A 89 -3.38 1.74 2.92
C MET A 89 -4.61 2.46 3.50
N VAL A 90 -4.62 3.80 3.44
CA VAL A 90 -5.77 4.62 3.84
C VAL A 90 -5.88 5.86 2.96
N ASN A 91 -7.02 6.53 3.04
CA ASN A 91 -7.18 7.89 2.54
C ASN A 91 -7.10 8.88 3.71
N SER A 92 -6.34 9.95 3.53
CA SER A 92 -6.26 11.03 4.51
C SER A 92 -7.61 11.76 4.60
N LYS A 93 -8.12 11.96 5.82
CA LYS A 93 -9.44 12.57 6.04
C LYS A 93 -9.58 13.98 5.44
N ASN A 94 -8.53 14.80 5.55
CA ASN A 94 -8.63 16.23 5.20
C ASN A 94 -8.34 16.54 3.74
N SER A 95 -7.67 15.65 3.01
CA SER A 95 -7.21 15.91 1.65
C SER A 95 -7.49 14.79 0.68
N ASN A 96 -8.18 13.74 1.13
CA ASN A 96 -8.43 12.50 0.37
C ASN A 96 -7.16 11.92 -0.30
N ARG A 97 -5.95 12.31 0.19
CA ARG A 97 -4.69 11.77 -0.30
C ARG A 97 -4.57 10.31 0.11
N GLU A 98 -4.12 9.50 -0.81
CA GLU A 98 -3.80 8.11 -0.58
C GLU A 98 -2.44 8.00 0.13
N ILE A 99 -2.45 7.47 1.35
CA ILE A 99 -1.28 7.37 2.21
C ILE A 99 -1.19 5.98 2.85
N ILE A 100 -0.07 5.72 3.49
CA ILE A 100 0.12 4.52 4.31
C ILE A 100 -0.02 4.94 5.77
N HIS A 101 -0.83 4.22 6.54
CA HIS A 101 -0.85 4.30 8.00
C HIS A 101 0.03 3.19 8.56
N ALA A 102 1.17 3.56 9.14
CA ALA A 102 2.08 2.61 9.76
C ALA A 102 1.73 2.41 11.24
N THR A 103 1.62 1.14 11.65
CA THR A 103 1.35 0.71 13.03
C THR A 103 2.62 0.22 13.73
N TYR A 104 3.65 -0.07 12.96
CA TYR A 104 4.96 -0.47 13.43
C TYR A 104 6.05 0.23 12.62
N ALA A 105 7.14 0.63 13.27
CA ALA A 105 8.37 1.06 12.63
C ALA A 105 9.59 0.61 13.43
N HIS A 106 10.67 0.33 12.71
CA HIS A 106 11.99 0.12 13.27
C HIS A 106 13.02 0.86 12.44
N ARG A 107 13.84 1.69 13.10
CA ARG A 107 14.89 2.49 12.49
C ARG A 107 16.23 1.77 12.56
N TYR A 108 16.95 1.79 11.48
CA TYR A 108 18.36 1.41 11.39
C TYR A 108 19.19 2.63 11.00
N PRO A 109 20.48 2.68 11.37
CA PRO A 109 21.39 3.76 10.95
C PRO A 109 21.43 3.90 9.41
N LYS A 110 21.90 5.06 8.94
CA LYS A 110 22.17 5.33 7.52
C LYS A 110 23.02 4.23 6.90
N GLY A 111 22.65 3.81 5.70
CA GLY A 111 23.35 2.77 4.99
C GLY A 111 22.61 2.32 3.74
N TYR A 112 23.06 1.24 3.16
CA TYR A 112 22.39 0.56 2.06
C TYR A 112 21.66 -0.67 2.58
N ALA A 113 20.38 -0.76 2.28
CA ALA A 113 19.61 -1.99 2.45
C ALA A 113 18.81 -2.27 1.17
N ARG A 114 18.67 -3.55 0.83
CA ARG A 114 17.74 -3.94 -0.23
C ARG A 114 16.33 -3.60 0.21
N SER A 115 15.65 -2.78 -0.56
CA SER A 115 14.29 -2.36 -0.24
C SER A 115 13.30 -3.52 -0.26
N ILE A 116 12.32 -3.44 0.64
CA ILE A 116 11.15 -4.32 0.69
C ILE A 116 9.93 -3.47 0.32
N ASN A 117 9.08 -4.03 -0.53
CA ASN A 117 7.76 -3.49 -0.84
C ASN A 117 6.85 -4.70 -1.06
N GLN A 118 6.11 -5.08 -0.02
CA GLN A 118 5.21 -6.24 -0.02
C GLN A 118 3.84 -5.81 0.45
N LEU A 119 2.82 -6.13 -0.34
CA LEU A 119 1.43 -5.87 -0.05
C LEU A 119 0.64 -7.17 -0.10
N HIS A 120 -0.17 -7.42 0.92
CA HIS A 120 -1.18 -8.47 0.95
C HIS A 120 -2.52 -7.81 1.23
N CYS A 121 -3.47 -7.99 0.35
CA CYS A 121 -4.81 -7.46 0.56
C CYS A 121 -5.88 -8.39 -0.01
N SER A 122 -7.10 -8.23 0.47
CA SER A 122 -8.29 -8.75 -0.19
C SER A 122 -9.26 -7.61 -0.47
N GLY A 123 -10.18 -7.83 -1.41
CA GLY A 123 -11.17 -6.83 -1.75
C GLY A 123 -12.14 -7.30 -2.82
N LYS A 124 -13.25 -6.59 -2.94
CA LYS A 124 -14.29 -6.87 -3.93
C LYS A 124 -14.07 -6.08 -5.20
N ILE A 125 -14.24 -6.76 -6.33
CA ILE A 125 -14.24 -6.11 -7.65
C ILE A 125 -15.49 -5.22 -7.74
N ILE A 126 -15.29 -3.95 -8.06
CA ILE A 126 -16.39 -2.96 -8.14
C ILE A 126 -16.66 -2.47 -9.57
N ASN A 127 -15.86 -2.88 -10.54
CA ASN A 127 -16.07 -2.57 -11.96
C ASN A 127 -15.47 -3.66 -12.84
N ASN A 128 -15.88 -3.70 -14.11
CA ASN A 128 -15.38 -4.67 -15.08
C ASN A 128 -13.86 -4.59 -15.27
N VAL A 129 -13.26 -5.76 -15.48
CA VAL A 129 -11.84 -5.88 -15.81
C VAL A 129 -11.61 -5.33 -17.23
N LYS A 130 -10.72 -4.35 -17.35
CA LYS A 130 -10.24 -3.82 -18.63
C LYS A 130 -8.96 -4.54 -19.02
N LEU A 131 -8.91 -5.11 -20.22
CA LEU A 131 -7.66 -5.58 -20.81
C LEU A 131 -7.03 -4.47 -21.66
N VAL A 132 -5.75 -4.24 -21.41
CA VAL A 132 -4.92 -3.32 -22.19
C VAL A 132 -3.72 -4.10 -22.74
N THR A 133 -3.53 -4.06 -24.05
CA THR A 133 -2.31 -4.57 -24.67
C THR A 133 -1.28 -3.45 -24.74
N THR A 134 -0.14 -3.65 -24.09
CA THR A 134 0.94 -2.66 -24.11
C THR A 134 1.72 -2.70 -25.44
N GLU A 135 2.49 -1.65 -25.72
CA GLU A 135 3.34 -1.55 -26.92
C GLU A 135 4.27 -2.76 -27.11
N ASN A 136 4.66 -3.40 -26.02
CA ASN A 136 5.49 -4.62 -26.02
C ASN A 136 4.66 -5.92 -26.12
N ASN A 137 3.42 -5.84 -26.57
CA ASN A 137 2.48 -6.95 -26.72
C ASN A 137 2.25 -7.76 -25.43
N ARG A 138 2.30 -7.09 -24.26
CA ARG A 138 2.01 -7.69 -22.95
C ARG A 138 0.58 -7.35 -22.54
N GLN A 139 -0.15 -8.36 -22.08
CA GLN A 139 -1.51 -8.17 -21.55
C GLN A 139 -1.45 -7.61 -20.13
N LEU A 140 -2.25 -6.59 -19.89
CA LEU A 140 -2.48 -5.97 -18.58
C LEU A 140 -3.98 -5.97 -18.29
N ALA A 141 -4.40 -6.56 -17.20
CA ALA A 141 -5.74 -6.37 -16.64
C ALA A 141 -5.70 -5.22 -15.63
N GLU A 142 -6.59 -4.26 -15.81
CA GLU A 142 -6.78 -3.12 -14.91
C GLU A 142 -8.23 -3.11 -14.40
N PHE A 143 -8.38 -3.06 -13.09
CA PHE A 143 -9.70 -2.99 -12.46
C PHE A 143 -9.62 -2.41 -11.04
N PRO A 144 -10.67 -1.72 -10.55
CA PRO A 144 -10.74 -1.25 -9.19
C PRO A 144 -11.29 -2.32 -8.25
N ILE A 145 -10.74 -2.38 -7.04
CA ILE A 145 -11.28 -3.16 -5.93
C ILE A 145 -11.65 -2.24 -4.77
N ASN A 146 -12.69 -2.60 -4.03
CA ASN A 146 -13.03 -2.00 -2.75
C ASN A 146 -12.45 -2.87 -1.62
N ILE A 147 -11.75 -2.23 -0.70
CA ILE A 147 -11.12 -2.84 0.47
C ILE A 147 -11.76 -2.22 1.71
N ASN A 148 -12.42 -3.03 2.54
CA ASN A 148 -13.12 -2.58 3.73
C ASN A 148 -12.65 -3.40 4.94
N PHE A 149 -12.14 -2.72 5.97
CA PHE A 149 -11.62 -3.36 7.19
C PHE A 149 -11.70 -2.44 8.39
N TYR A 150 -11.56 -3.02 9.60
CA TYR A 150 -11.61 -2.26 10.84
C TYR A 150 -10.24 -2.13 11.47
N VAL A 151 -9.95 -0.94 11.99
CA VAL A 151 -8.72 -0.64 12.73
C VAL A 151 -9.05 0.09 14.02
N TYR A 152 -8.28 -0.18 15.05
CA TYR A 152 -8.38 0.59 16.29
C TYR A 152 -7.69 1.95 16.12
N SER A 153 -8.38 3.02 16.47
CA SER A 153 -7.86 4.39 16.45
C SER A 153 -7.38 4.77 17.85
N PRO A 154 -6.06 5.01 18.07
CA PRO A 154 -5.57 5.43 19.38
C PRO A 154 -6.06 6.83 19.80
N ILE A 155 -6.47 7.66 18.83
CA ILE A 155 -6.98 9.01 19.11
C ILE A 155 -8.41 8.96 19.68
N SER A 156 -9.33 8.22 19.02
CA SER A 156 -10.72 8.14 19.44
C SER A 156 -11.01 6.95 20.37
N GLN A 157 -10.03 6.08 20.58
CA GLN A 157 -10.16 4.84 21.36
C GLN A 157 -11.32 3.93 20.89
N GLU A 158 -11.61 3.95 19.59
CA GLU A 158 -12.69 3.20 18.97
C GLU A 158 -12.22 2.45 17.73
N LEU A 159 -12.95 1.40 17.36
CA LEU A 159 -12.81 0.76 16.06
C LEU A 159 -13.37 1.69 14.97
N ARG A 160 -12.57 1.91 13.94
CA ARG A 160 -12.96 2.67 12.74
C ARG A 160 -12.99 1.76 11.54
N CYS A 161 -14.05 1.87 10.77
CA CYS A 161 -14.12 1.30 9.44
C CYS A 161 -13.24 2.11 8.49
N ILE A 162 -12.34 1.44 7.81
CA ILE A 162 -11.58 1.95 6.68
C ILE A 162 -12.21 1.37 5.42
N ASP A 163 -12.61 2.25 4.53
CA ASP A 163 -13.22 1.91 3.24
C ASP A 163 -12.48 2.65 2.15
N ILE A 164 -11.75 1.91 1.32
CA ILE A 164 -10.89 2.48 0.28
C ILE A 164 -11.07 1.73 -1.04
N THR A 165 -10.90 2.46 -2.13
CA THR A 165 -10.83 1.89 -3.48
C THR A 165 -9.41 2.02 -4.01
N ARG A 166 -8.89 0.96 -4.62
CA ARG A 166 -7.58 0.96 -5.29
C ARG A 166 -7.66 0.27 -6.63
N THR A 167 -6.92 0.80 -7.59
CA THR A 167 -6.73 0.15 -8.88
C THR A 167 -5.73 -0.99 -8.74
N VAL A 168 -6.03 -2.11 -9.37
CA VAL A 168 -5.17 -3.30 -9.44
C VAL A 168 -4.70 -3.49 -10.86
N HIS A 169 -3.41 -3.74 -11.02
CA HIS A 169 -2.77 -4.18 -12.25
C HIS A 169 -2.33 -5.62 -12.13
N VAL A 170 -2.72 -6.45 -13.09
CA VAL A 170 -2.33 -7.86 -13.19
C VAL A 170 -1.76 -8.11 -14.58
N TRP A 171 -0.58 -8.72 -14.66
CA TRP A 171 0.16 -8.89 -15.90
C TRP A 171 0.13 -10.32 -16.45
N GLY A 172 0.16 -10.44 -17.77
CA GLY A 172 0.37 -11.70 -18.48
C GLY A 172 -0.81 -12.65 -18.40
N LYS A 173 -0.55 -13.96 -18.32
CA LYS A 173 -1.59 -15.01 -18.36
C LYS A 173 -2.68 -14.88 -17.29
N GLN A 174 -2.35 -14.33 -16.12
CA GLN A 174 -3.36 -14.08 -15.09
C GLN A 174 -4.32 -12.96 -15.49
N ALA A 175 -3.89 -11.99 -16.30
CA ALA A 175 -4.76 -10.94 -16.82
C ALA A 175 -5.87 -11.51 -17.70
N ASP A 176 -5.53 -12.41 -18.62
CA ASP A 176 -6.51 -13.08 -19.49
C ASP A 176 -7.48 -13.92 -18.68
N TYR A 177 -6.95 -14.74 -17.74
CA TYR A 177 -7.77 -15.56 -16.86
C TYR A 177 -8.80 -14.75 -16.06
N LEU A 178 -8.37 -13.63 -15.47
CA LEU A 178 -9.26 -12.78 -14.66
C LEU A 178 -10.38 -12.18 -15.51
N LYS A 179 -10.09 -11.71 -16.73
CA LYS A 179 -11.11 -11.14 -17.61
C LYS A 179 -12.28 -12.10 -17.87
N ASP A 180 -11.95 -13.38 -18.06
CA ASP A 180 -12.95 -14.39 -18.45
C ASP A 180 -13.65 -15.04 -17.26
N THR A 181 -13.07 -14.91 -16.05
CA THR A 181 -13.49 -15.71 -14.88
C THR A 181 -14.16 -14.88 -13.79
N VAL A 182 -13.79 -13.59 -13.64
CA VAL A 182 -14.26 -12.77 -12.51
C VAL A 182 -15.41 -11.85 -12.90
N MET A 183 -16.30 -11.62 -11.95
CA MET A 183 -17.43 -10.71 -12.07
C MET A 183 -17.39 -9.62 -11.01
N ILE A 184 -18.15 -8.55 -11.24
CA ILE A 184 -18.38 -7.50 -10.25
C ILE A 184 -18.98 -8.13 -8.99
N GLY A 185 -18.42 -7.83 -7.83
CA GLY A 185 -18.81 -8.39 -6.54
C GLY A 185 -17.97 -9.59 -6.08
N ASP A 186 -17.20 -10.22 -6.96
CA ASP A 186 -16.28 -11.28 -6.57
C ASP A 186 -15.16 -10.72 -5.67
N GLU A 187 -14.71 -11.52 -4.71
CA GLU A 187 -13.63 -11.19 -3.81
C GLU A 187 -12.32 -11.80 -4.28
N LEU A 188 -11.27 -10.98 -4.29
CA LEU A 188 -9.92 -11.39 -4.63
C LEU A 188 -9.01 -11.33 -3.41
N ILE A 189 -8.08 -12.28 -3.32
CA ILE A 189 -6.91 -12.23 -2.44
C ILE A 189 -5.71 -11.90 -3.32
N ILE A 190 -4.96 -10.88 -2.95
CA ILE A 190 -3.89 -10.31 -3.78
C ILE A 190 -2.61 -10.23 -2.96
N GLU A 191 -1.54 -10.77 -3.53
CA GLU A 191 -0.16 -10.54 -3.14
C GLU A 191 0.52 -9.69 -4.20
N GLY A 192 1.24 -8.64 -3.80
CA GLY A 192 1.88 -7.75 -4.76
C GLY A 192 2.72 -6.67 -4.12
N LYS A 193 2.79 -5.54 -4.81
CA LYS A 193 3.55 -4.34 -4.41
C LYS A 193 2.67 -3.11 -4.49
N LEU A 194 2.94 -2.15 -3.62
CA LEU A 194 2.37 -0.83 -3.72
C LEU A 194 3.15 -0.01 -4.75
N ASN A 195 2.45 0.45 -5.77
CA ASN A 195 2.97 1.29 -6.86
C ASN A 195 2.16 2.60 -6.93
N TYR A 196 2.42 3.43 -7.95
CA TYR A 196 1.70 4.68 -8.20
C TYR A 196 1.44 4.84 -9.69
N VAL A 197 0.27 5.37 -10.05
CA VAL A 197 -0.20 5.47 -11.45
C VAL A 197 0.73 6.35 -12.27
N ASN A 198 1.19 7.46 -11.71
CA ASN A 198 2.23 8.31 -12.29
C ASN A 198 2.90 9.16 -11.20
N ASN A 199 4.03 9.78 -11.52
CA ASN A 199 4.80 10.60 -10.57
C ASN A 199 4.03 11.85 -10.09
N ASN A 200 3.01 12.29 -10.80
CA ASN A 200 2.26 13.51 -10.50
C ASN A 200 0.98 13.26 -9.70
N SER A 201 0.24 12.17 -9.97
CA SER A 201 -1.05 11.90 -9.34
C SER A 201 -0.94 11.38 -7.92
N LYS A 202 0.18 10.73 -7.56
CA LYS A 202 0.39 10.04 -6.28
C LYS A 202 -0.72 9.04 -5.91
N SER A 203 -1.55 8.65 -6.89
CA SER A 203 -2.57 7.64 -6.69
C SER A 203 -1.95 6.27 -6.55
N GLN A 204 -2.27 5.60 -5.46
CA GLN A 204 -1.77 4.27 -5.15
C GLN A 204 -2.33 3.24 -6.14
N LEU A 205 -1.46 2.35 -6.57
CA LEU A 205 -1.74 1.26 -7.49
C LEU A 205 -1.24 -0.04 -6.88
N ILE A 206 -2.05 -1.08 -6.92
CA ILE A 206 -1.64 -2.43 -6.52
C ILE A 206 -1.09 -3.14 -7.74
N ASP A 207 0.21 -3.36 -7.78
CA ASP A 207 0.87 -4.17 -8.81
C ASP A 207 0.92 -5.63 -8.34
N ALA A 208 -0.08 -6.40 -8.76
CA ALA A 208 -0.32 -7.76 -8.29
C ALA A 208 0.69 -8.74 -8.91
N GLN A 209 1.29 -9.56 -8.06
CA GLN A 209 2.16 -10.68 -8.44
C GLN A 209 1.39 -12.00 -8.47
N HIS A 210 0.50 -12.19 -7.49
CA HIS A 210 -0.38 -13.33 -7.39
C HIS A 210 -1.79 -12.87 -7.04
N VAL A 211 -2.78 -13.46 -7.70
CA VAL A 211 -4.20 -13.19 -7.46
C VAL A 211 -4.94 -14.52 -7.33
N ALA A 212 -5.72 -14.67 -6.29
CA ALA A 212 -6.62 -15.80 -6.09
C ALA A 212 -8.06 -15.31 -5.97
N LEU A 213 -8.99 -15.98 -6.68
CA LEU A 213 -10.41 -15.72 -6.56
C LEU A 213 -10.93 -16.43 -5.30
N HIS A 214 -11.50 -15.67 -4.38
CA HIS A 214 -12.21 -16.18 -3.22
C HIS A 214 -13.71 -16.24 -3.54
N LYS A 215 -14.20 -17.42 -3.85
CA LYS A 215 -15.65 -17.63 -4.02
C LYS A 215 -16.28 -17.78 -2.64
N VAL A 216 -17.08 -16.82 -2.27
CA VAL A 216 -17.96 -16.94 -1.09
C VAL A 216 -19.06 -17.92 -1.49
N SER A 217 -19.01 -19.14 -0.95
CA SER A 217 -20.04 -20.17 -1.09
C SER A 217 -21.30 -19.80 -0.31
#